data_cfb1692eb271475be4ec3ca12a2be2d1
#
_entry.id   cfb1692eb271475be4ec3ca12a2be2d1
#
_cell.length_a   1.000
_cell.length_b   1.000
_cell.length_c   1.000
_cell.angle_alpha   90.00
_cell.angle_beta   90.00
_cell.angle_gamma   90.00
#
_symmetry.space_group_name_H-M   'P 1'
#
loop_
_entity.id
_entity.type
_entity.pdbx_description
1 polymer ?
#
loop_
_entity_poly.entity_id
_entity_poly.type
_entity_poly.pdbx_seq_one_letter_code
_entity_poly.pdbx_strand_id
1 'polypeptide(L)'
;MLLSNGKIFSGCNVENASYGMTNCAERTAIFSAVAQYGPAIEIRAVSVVNDQGVPCSPCGACRQVIYEFGPDATIFFEGKQGPKQAHITELLPEGFRLQ
;
A
#
# COMPACT_ATOMS: atom_id res chain seq x y z
N MET A 1 -1.73 -5.37 -5.37
CA MET A 1 -0.50 -4.58 -5.59
C MET A 1 0.24 -5.12 -6.79
N LEU A 2 0.61 -4.24 -7.71
CA LEU A 2 1.31 -4.59 -8.95
C LEU A 2 2.76 -4.12 -8.85
N LEU A 3 3.69 -5.03 -9.11
CA LEU A 3 5.12 -4.72 -9.18
C LEU A 3 5.55 -4.40 -10.62
N SER A 4 6.69 -3.76 -10.77
CA SER A 4 7.26 -3.42 -12.08
C SER A 4 7.58 -4.66 -12.94
N ASN A 5 7.78 -5.82 -12.32
CA ASN A 5 8.00 -7.08 -13.03
C ASN A 5 6.72 -7.76 -13.50
N GLY A 6 5.55 -7.13 -13.31
CA GLY A 6 4.26 -7.66 -13.69
C GLY A 6 3.61 -8.59 -12.69
N LYS A 7 4.27 -8.92 -11.60
CA LYS A 7 3.71 -9.80 -10.57
C LYS A 7 2.72 -9.03 -9.70
N ILE A 8 1.68 -9.74 -9.25
CA ILE A 8 0.61 -9.19 -8.42
C ILE A 8 0.63 -9.88 -7.06
N PHE A 9 0.55 -9.10 -6.00
CA PHE A 9 0.44 -9.58 -4.63
C PHE A 9 -0.82 -9.06 -3.99
N SER A 10 -1.49 -9.91 -3.25
CA SER A 10 -2.68 -9.56 -2.46
C SER A 10 -2.35 -9.67 -0.99
N GLY A 11 -3.09 -8.92 -0.17
CA GLY A 11 -2.98 -8.99 1.26
C GLY A 11 -4.31 -8.67 1.91
N CYS A 12 -4.44 -9.03 3.17
CA CYS A 12 -5.59 -8.72 4.00
C CYS A 12 -5.11 -8.14 5.33
N ASN A 13 -6.03 -7.47 6.03
CA ASN A 13 -5.74 -7.01 7.38
C ASN A 13 -5.52 -8.21 8.28
N VAL A 14 -4.53 -8.12 9.16
CA VAL A 14 -4.26 -9.12 10.18
C VAL A 14 -4.39 -8.43 11.53
N GLU A 15 -5.46 -8.76 12.23
CA GLU A 15 -5.78 -8.16 13.53
C GLU A 15 -5.08 -8.89 14.66
N ASN A 16 -4.79 -8.17 15.74
CA ASN A 16 -4.11 -8.73 16.90
C ASN A 16 -4.61 -8.05 18.17
N ALA A 17 -4.73 -8.82 19.26
CA ALA A 17 -5.10 -8.28 20.56
C ALA A 17 -4.08 -7.22 21.03
N SER A 18 -2.82 -7.39 20.68
CA SER A 18 -1.81 -6.35 20.83
C SER A 18 -1.94 -5.40 19.63
N TYR A 19 -2.60 -4.29 19.80
CA TYR A 19 -2.95 -3.39 18.68
C TYR A 19 -1.75 -2.92 17.87
N GLY A 20 -0.60 -2.72 18.51
CA GLY A 20 0.62 -2.33 17.81
C GLY A 20 1.15 -3.38 16.84
N MET A 21 0.66 -4.62 16.95
CA MET A 21 1.05 -5.73 16.07
C MET A 21 0.06 -5.98 14.94
N THR A 22 -1.06 -5.26 14.92
CA THR A 22 -2.04 -5.31 13.84
C THR A 22 -1.42 -4.80 12.55
N ASN A 23 -1.69 -5.47 11.42
CA ASN A 23 -1.10 -5.12 10.13
C ASN A 23 -2.17 -4.89 9.08
N CYS A 24 -2.02 -3.82 8.31
CA CYS A 24 -2.95 -3.50 7.22
C CYS A 24 -2.68 -4.40 6.00
N ALA A 25 -3.72 -4.57 5.18
CA ALA A 25 -3.65 -5.39 3.96
C ALA A 25 -2.51 -4.96 3.04
N GLU A 26 -2.31 -3.65 2.87
CA GLU A 26 -1.26 -3.11 1.99
C GLU A 26 0.13 -3.56 2.46
N ARG A 27 0.40 -3.48 3.76
CA ARG A 27 1.70 -3.90 4.30
C ARG A 27 1.86 -5.41 4.23
N THR A 28 0.79 -6.17 4.44
CA THR A 28 0.83 -7.63 4.27
C THR A 28 1.29 -7.99 2.86
N ALA A 29 0.72 -7.35 1.83
CA ALA A 29 1.10 -7.59 0.44
C ALA A 29 2.56 -7.19 0.17
N ILE A 30 2.98 -6.02 0.67
CA ILE A 30 4.34 -5.52 0.45
C ILE A 30 5.36 -6.43 1.12
N PHE A 31 5.11 -6.83 2.36
CA PHE A 31 6.03 -7.70 3.09
C PHE A 31 6.16 -9.07 2.43
N SER A 32 5.05 -9.58 1.88
CA SER A 32 5.09 -10.83 1.10
C SER A 32 5.98 -10.70 -0.13
N ALA A 33 5.88 -9.59 -0.84
CA ALA A 33 6.70 -9.33 -2.02
C ALA A 33 8.18 -9.19 -1.66
N VAL A 34 8.48 -8.48 -0.58
CA VAL A 34 9.86 -8.34 -0.10
C VAL A 34 10.42 -9.70 0.33
N ALA A 35 9.60 -10.52 1.00
CA ALA A 35 10.02 -11.85 1.42
C ALA A 35 10.37 -12.73 0.23
N GLN A 36 9.66 -12.59 -0.88
CA GLN A 36 9.86 -13.40 -2.06
C GLN A 36 10.95 -12.87 -2.99
N TYR A 37 11.02 -11.55 -3.20
CA TYR A 37 11.90 -10.94 -4.21
C TYR A 37 13.00 -10.05 -3.62
N GLY A 38 13.00 -9.83 -2.31
CA GLY A 38 13.97 -8.94 -1.67
C GLY A 38 13.56 -7.47 -1.71
N PRO A 39 14.37 -6.60 -1.11
CA PRO A 39 14.02 -5.18 -0.93
C PRO A 39 14.14 -4.32 -2.18
N ALA A 40 14.65 -4.86 -3.28
CA ALA A 40 14.80 -4.12 -4.53
C ALA A 40 13.53 -4.14 -5.39
N ILE A 41 12.41 -4.63 -4.85
CA ILE A 41 11.13 -4.56 -5.56
C ILE A 41 10.75 -3.11 -5.86
N GLU A 42 9.97 -2.93 -6.92
CA GLU A 42 9.40 -1.62 -7.25
C GLU A 42 7.90 -1.76 -7.41
N ILE A 43 7.15 -1.06 -6.56
CA ILE A 43 5.69 -1.04 -6.62
C ILE A 43 5.26 -0.05 -7.69
N ARG A 44 4.42 -0.51 -8.63
CA ARG A 44 3.86 0.33 -9.68
C ARG A 44 2.47 0.85 -9.32
N ALA A 45 1.64 0.02 -8.72
CA ALA A 45 0.27 0.38 -8.36
C ALA A 45 -0.23 -0.42 -7.16
N VAL A 46 -1.09 0.22 -6.37
CA VAL A 46 -1.76 -0.42 -5.23
C VAL A 46 -3.25 -0.10 -5.34
N SER A 47 -4.08 -1.12 -5.19
CA SER A 47 -5.53 -0.95 -5.10
C SER A 47 -5.98 -1.34 -3.71
N VAL A 48 -6.67 -0.42 -3.03
CA VAL A 48 -7.17 -0.61 -1.67
C VAL A 48 -8.68 -0.70 -1.73
N VAL A 49 -9.21 -1.81 -1.25
CA VAL A 49 -10.65 -2.06 -1.27
C VAL A 49 -11.13 -2.51 0.11
N ASN A 50 -12.43 -2.34 0.35
CA ASN A 50 -13.10 -2.93 1.50
C ASN A 50 -14.45 -3.49 1.04
N ASP A 51 -15.08 -4.30 1.91
CA ASP A 51 -16.35 -4.95 1.62
C ASP A 51 -17.56 -4.13 2.07
N GLN A 52 -17.36 -2.95 2.64
CA GLN A 52 -18.41 -2.13 3.22
C GLN A 52 -18.82 -0.95 2.33
N GLY A 53 -18.12 -0.73 1.23
CA GLY A 53 -18.40 0.37 0.32
C GLY A 53 -18.18 1.75 0.91
N VAL A 54 -17.35 1.86 1.96
CA VAL A 54 -17.04 3.14 2.59
C VAL A 54 -15.69 3.66 2.11
N PRO A 55 -15.43 4.97 2.20
CA PRO A 55 -14.13 5.52 1.83
C PRO A 55 -12.99 4.82 2.58
N CYS A 56 -11.93 4.46 1.88
CA CYS A 56 -10.79 3.77 2.46
C CYS A 56 -9.51 4.10 1.70
N SER A 57 -8.81 5.15 2.11
CA SER A 57 -7.45 5.41 1.63
C SER A 57 -6.45 4.65 2.51
N PRO A 58 -5.23 4.38 2.02
CA PRO A 58 -4.23 3.74 2.86
C PRO A 58 -3.87 4.61 4.06
N CYS A 59 -3.67 3.99 5.23
CA CYS A 59 -3.28 4.71 6.43
C CYS A 59 -1.87 5.31 6.30
N GLY A 60 -1.48 6.19 7.22
CA GLY A 60 -0.19 6.86 7.15
C GLY A 60 0.99 5.90 7.13
N ALA A 61 0.95 4.85 7.96
CA ALA A 61 2.02 3.85 7.98
C ALA A 61 2.13 3.13 6.63
N CYS A 62 0.99 2.78 6.02
CA CYS A 62 0.99 2.13 4.70
C CYS A 62 1.52 3.06 3.63
N ARG A 63 1.18 4.35 3.69
CA ARG A 63 1.70 5.34 2.73
C ARG A 63 3.22 5.43 2.79
N GLN A 64 3.79 5.40 3.99
CA GLN A 64 5.24 5.42 4.17
C GLN A 64 5.89 4.16 3.56
N VAL A 65 5.31 2.99 3.83
CA VAL A 65 5.88 1.73 3.32
C VAL A 65 5.73 1.64 1.81
N ILE A 66 4.59 2.07 1.26
CA ILE A 66 4.41 2.12 -0.20
C ILE A 66 5.46 3.03 -0.82
N TYR A 67 5.66 4.21 -0.25
CA TYR A 67 6.63 5.17 -0.79
C TYR A 67 8.06 4.61 -0.77
N GLU A 68 8.43 3.87 0.26
CA GLU A 68 9.76 3.25 0.36
C GLU A 68 10.06 2.36 -0.85
N PHE A 69 9.08 1.55 -1.28
CA PHE A 69 9.26 0.57 -2.35
C PHE A 69 8.62 0.97 -3.67
N GLY A 70 7.92 2.09 -3.73
CA GLY A 70 7.27 2.57 -4.94
C GLY A 70 7.07 4.08 -4.93
N PRO A 71 8.17 4.87 -5.08
CA PRO A 71 8.06 6.34 -5.03
C PRO A 71 7.25 6.93 -6.19
N ASP A 72 6.98 6.13 -7.22
CA ASP A 72 6.16 6.54 -8.36
C ASP A 72 4.84 5.77 -8.44
N ALA A 73 4.44 5.08 -7.37
CA ALA A 73 3.26 4.26 -7.38
C ALA A 73 1.98 5.07 -7.53
N THR A 74 1.03 4.52 -8.28
CA THR A 74 -0.34 5.03 -8.36
C THR A 74 -1.21 4.24 -7.39
N ILE A 75 -2.01 4.95 -6.60
CA ILE A 75 -2.86 4.35 -5.58
C ILE A 75 -4.32 4.51 -6.01
N PHE A 76 -5.04 3.38 -6.05
CA PHE A 76 -6.47 3.35 -6.36
C PHE A 76 -7.22 3.02 -5.08
N PHE A 77 -8.23 3.82 -4.73
CA PHE A 77 -8.99 3.63 -3.50
C PHE A 77 -10.37 4.24 -3.62
N GLU A 78 -11.23 3.92 -2.65
CA GLU A 78 -12.57 4.51 -2.57
C GLU A 78 -12.46 5.83 -1.83
N GLY A 79 -12.73 6.93 -2.55
CA GLY A 79 -12.76 8.26 -1.96
C GLY A 79 -14.15 8.61 -1.44
N LYS A 80 -14.30 9.79 -0.86
CA LYS A 80 -15.58 10.26 -0.30
C LYS A 80 -16.64 10.45 -1.37
N GLN A 81 -16.24 10.68 -2.62
CA GLN A 81 -17.15 10.94 -3.73
C GLN A 81 -17.04 9.87 -4.83
N GLY A 82 -16.61 8.67 -4.48
CA GLY A 82 -16.47 7.54 -5.40
C GLY A 82 -15.02 7.11 -5.60
N PRO A 83 -14.78 6.20 -6.57
CA PRO A 83 -13.43 5.71 -6.84
C PRO A 83 -12.47 6.86 -7.17
N LYS A 84 -11.26 6.77 -6.62
CA LYS A 84 -10.25 7.80 -6.79
C LYS A 84 -8.89 7.16 -7.05
N GLN A 85 -8.04 7.87 -7.79
CA GLN A 85 -6.64 7.51 -7.91
C GLN A 85 -5.77 8.71 -7.56
N ALA A 86 -4.60 8.44 -7.01
CA ALA A 86 -3.64 9.47 -6.65
C ALA A 86 -2.23 8.90 -6.77
N HIS A 87 -1.27 9.77 -7.08
CA HIS A 87 0.14 9.40 -6.99
C HIS A 87 0.54 9.35 -5.52
N ILE A 88 1.45 8.42 -5.16
CA ILE A 88 1.85 8.26 -3.76
C ILE A 88 2.40 9.57 -3.17
N THR A 89 3.05 10.41 -3.96
CA THR A 89 3.58 11.69 -3.49
C THR A 89 2.47 12.68 -3.11
N GLU A 90 1.28 12.53 -3.66
CA GLU A 90 0.13 13.34 -3.26
C GLU A 90 -0.40 12.91 -1.89
N LEU A 91 -0.26 11.63 -1.56
CA LEU A 91 -0.74 11.05 -0.30
C LEU A 91 0.31 11.11 0.82
N LEU A 92 1.57 11.34 0.46
CA LEU A 92 2.67 11.47 1.42
C LEU A 92 3.57 12.65 1.00
N PRO A 93 3.07 13.90 1.13
CA PRO A 93 3.88 15.08 0.80
C PRO A 93 5.13 15.13 1.66
N GLU A 94 6.25 15.57 1.06
CA GLU A 94 7.54 15.68 1.75
C GLU A 94 8.02 14.35 2.35
N GLY A 95 7.63 13.23 1.75
CA GLY A 95 8.07 11.91 2.20
C GLY A 95 9.55 11.70 1.97
N PHE A 96 10.16 10.82 2.77
CA PHE A 96 11.56 10.44 2.60
C PHE A 96 11.70 8.93 2.61
N ARG A 97 12.79 8.44 2.01
CA ARG A 97 13.07 7.02 1.83
C ARG A 97 14.45 6.68 2.37
N LEU A 98 14.59 5.41 2.76
CA LEU A 98 15.89 4.85 3.15
C LEU A 98 16.78 4.62 1.92
N GLN A 99 16.19 4.24 0.81
CA GLN A 99 16.90 3.89 -0.44
C GLN A 99 17.11 5.08 -1.36
#